data_7e7f1deba4fa57cacd01fae0eea798ec
#
_entry.id   7e7f1deba4fa57cacd01fae0eea798ec
#
_cell.length_a   1.000
_cell.length_b   1.000
_cell.length_c   1.000
_cell.angle_alpha   90.00
_cell.angle_beta   90.00
_cell.angle_gamma   90.00
#
_symmetry.space_group_name_H-M   'P 1'
#
loop_
_entity.id
_entity.type
_entity.pdbx_description
1 polymer ?
#
loop_
_entity_poly.entity_id
_entity_poly.type
_entity_poly.pdbx_seq_one_letter_code
_entity_poly.pdbx_strand_id
1 'polypeptide(L)'
;DGQGTAARAVVTAVDRRRHTLEAKLTDRQRMPNPRPAVHLACALPKGDRAAVLLDMATQLGMVRFTPLVCTRSVVKPGANSRERLRRICLEACKQSRRFYLPEIEAPASPRELARRVPPGSLWVAHPTVDAAATFIRQQTNTLTLFIGPEGGFTSQELAEVMAAGARPFSLGPA
;
A
#
# COMPACT_ATOMS: atom_id res chain seq x y z
N ASP A 1 9.23 11.07 11.24
CA ASP A 1 9.89 11.23 9.95
C ASP A 1 9.29 10.33 8.85
N GLY A 2 8.42 9.42 9.23
CA GLY A 2 7.82 8.44 8.30
C GLY A 2 8.80 7.35 7.83
N GLN A 3 9.96 7.25 8.44
CA GLN A 3 11.01 6.28 8.12
C GLN A 3 11.36 5.38 9.33
N GLY A 4 10.43 5.27 10.27
CA GLY A 4 10.55 4.39 11.43
C GLY A 4 11.23 5.02 12.65
N THR A 5 11.46 6.33 12.69
CA THR A 5 11.97 6.98 13.89
C THR A 5 10.80 7.50 14.73
N ALA A 6 10.76 7.08 16.00
CA ALA A 6 9.92 7.67 17.04
C ALA A 6 10.77 8.55 17.95
N ALA A 7 10.24 9.69 18.37
CA ALA A 7 10.91 10.58 19.32
C ALA A 7 9.93 11.14 20.34
N ARG A 8 10.39 11.34 21.55
CA ARG A 8 9.72 12.13 22.58
C ARG A 8 10.41 13.48 22.69
N ALA A 9 9.63 14.53 22.87
CA ALA A 9 10.16 15.87 23.04
C ALA A 9 9.31 16.66 24.03
N VAL A 10 9.91 17.60 24.71
CA VAL A 10 9.24 18.58 25.57
C VAL A 10 9.27 19.91 24.85
N VAL A 11 8.10 20.53 24.65
CA VAL A 11 8.00 21.87 24.07
C VAL A 11 8.60 22.88 25.05
N THR A 12 9.58 23.64 24.61
CA THR A 12 10.29 24.63 25.43
C THR A 12 9.84 26.06 25.16
N ALA A 13 9.42 26.36 23.92
CA ALA A 13 8.89 27.65 23.53
C ALA A 13 7.86 27.55 22.42
N VAL A 14 6.90 28.48 22.36
CA VAL A 14 5.90 28.60 21.30
C VAL A 14 5.82 30.07 20.85
N ASP A 15 6.15 30.31 19.59
CA ASP A 15 5.91 31.63 18.96
C ASP A 15 4.64 31.53 18.08
N ARG A 16 3.54 32.07 18.63
CA ARG A 16 2.23 32.07 17.91
C ARG A 16 2.23 33.01 16.71
N ARG A 17 3.05 34.04 16.67
CA ARG A 17 3.10 35.00 15.56
C ARG A 17 3.80 34.40 14.35
N ARG A 18 4.86 33.63 14.59
CA ARG A 18 5.65 32.94 13.55
C ARG A 18 5.16 31.53 13.25
N HIS A 19 4.14 31.05 13.96
CA HIS A 19 3.66 29.66 13.88
C HIS A 19 4.78 28.63 14.04
N THR A 20 5.72 28.89 14.97
CA THR A 20 6.85 28.00 15.25
C THR A 20 6.83 27.55 16.70
N LEU A 21 7.41 26.40 16.95
CA LEU A 21 7.68 25.89 18.28
C LEU A 21 9.12 25.37 18.39
N GLU A 22 9.69 25.50 19.57
CA GLU A 22 10.95 24.86 19.94
C GLU A 22 10.66 23.67 20.86
N ALA A 23 11.36 22.57 20.65
CA ALA A 23 11.21 21.40 21.48
C ALA A 23 12.56 20.72 21.71
N LYS A 24 12.79 20.29 22.96
CA LYS A 24 13.96 19.51 23.36
C LYS A 24 13.62 18.04 23.25
N LEU A 25 14.38 17.31 22.43
CA LEU A 25 14.28 15.85 22.34
C LEU A 25 14.72 15.20 23.66
N THR A 26 13.88 14.32 24.20
CA THR A 26 14.16 13.60 25.45
C THR A 26 14.46 12.12 25.19
N ASP A 27 13.93 11.57 24.10
CA ASP A 27 14.15 10.17 23.71
C ASP A 27 14.03 10.02 22.19
N ARG A 28 14.76 9.06 21.62
CA ARG A 28 14.70 8.71 20.21
C ARG A 28 14.95 7.21 20.04
N GLN A 29 14.03 6.55 19.37
CA GLN A 29 14.14 5.12 19.09
C GLN A 29 13.82 4.78 17.64
N ARG A 30 14.45 3.73 17.11
CA ARG A 30 14.13 3.16 15.81
C ARG A 30 13.10 2.05 15.97
N MET A 31 11.99 2.19 15.30
CA MET A 31 10.94 1.16 15.28
C MET A 31 11.31 0.07 14.27
N PRO A 32 10.96 -1.20 14.53
CA PRO A 32 11.21 -2.28 13.58
C PRO A 32 10.36 -2.07 12.30
N ASN A 33 10.90 -2.50 11.17
CA ASN A 33 10.15 -2.52 9.92
C ASN A 33 8.93 -3.46 10.04
N PRO A 34 7.78 -3.09 9.46
CA PRO A 34 6.63 -3.98 9.39
C PRO A 34 6.99 -5.29 8.68
N ARG A 35 6.55 -6.43 9.24
CA ARG A 35 6.70 -7.75 8.62
C ARG A 35 5.39 -8.53 8.69
N PRO A 36 5.00 -9.20 7.59
CA PRO A 36 5.59 -9.08 6.26
C PRO A 36 5.50 -7.66 5.71
N ALA A 37 6.44 -7.27 4.84
CA ALA A 37 6.36 -6.01 4.12
C ALA A 37 5.31 -6.14 3.01
N VAL A 38 4.13 -5.57 3.23
CA VAL A 38 2.99 -5.66 2.29
C VAL A 38 3.07 -4.54 1.25
N HIS A 39 3.19 -4.94 -0.01
CA HIS A 39 3.03 -4.09 -1.18
C HIS A 39 1.65 -4.32 -1.78
N LEU A 40 0.78 -3.32 -1.77
CA LEU A 40 -0.52 -3.36 -2.39
C LEU A 40 -0.47 -2.74 -3.78
N ALA A 41 -0.75 -3.52 -4.79
CA ALA A 41 -0.92 -3.08 -6.17
C ALA A 41 -2.40 -3.19 -6.55
N CYS A 42 -3.09 -2.06 -6.67
CA CYS A 42 -4.53 -2.04 -6.81
C CYS A 42 -4.99 -1.04 -7.87
N ALA A 43 -5.95 -1.44 -8.71
CA ALA A 43 -6.67 -0.50 -9.55
C ALA A 43 -7.45 0.48 -8.66
N LEU A 44 -7.35 1.79 -8.94
CA LEU A 44 -8.01 2.79 -8.13
C LEU A 44 -9.53 2.72 -8.31
N PRO A 45 -10.30 2.53 -7.24
CA PRO A 45 -11.75 2.59 -7.31
C PRO A 45 -12.23 4.03 -7.49
N LYS A 46 -13.48 4.19 -7.95
CA LYS A 46 -14.11 5.50 -8.16
C LYS A 46 -14.37 6.26 -6.85
N GLY A 47 -14.33 7.59 -6.95
CA GLY A 47 -14.72 8.51 -5.88
C GLY A 47 -13.88 8.38 -4.63
N ASP A 48 -14.52 8.48 -3.47
CA ASP A 48 -13.85 8.48 -2.17
C ASP A 48 -13.35 7.10 -1.72
N ARG A 49 -13.75 6.03 -2.41
CA ARG A 49 -13.31 4.67 -2.08
C ARG A 49 -11.80 4.50 -2.16
N ALA A 50 -11.12 5.24 -3.06
CA ALA A 50 -9.66 5.23 -3.14
C ALA A 50 -9.01 5.79 -1.86
N ALA A 51 -9.63 6.82 -1.24
CA ALA A 51 -9.16 7.36 0.02
C ALA A 51 -9.37 6.37 1.17
N VAL A 52 -10.55 5.75 1.24
CA VAL A 52 -10.87 4.72 2.24
C VAL A 52 -9.91 3.52 2.14
N LEU A 53 -9.66 3.04 0.92
CA LEU A 53 -8.74 1.93 0.66
C LEU A 53 -7.33 2.24 1.20
N LEU A 54 -6.78 3.40 0.88
CA LEU A 54 -5.43 3.78 1.31
C LEU A 54 -5.35 4.05 2.80
N ASP A 55 -6.38 4.67 3.38
CA ASP A 55 -6.46 4.89 4.81
C ASP A 55 -6.42 3.56 5.56
N MET A 56 -7.30 2.63 5.23
CA MET A 56 -7.37 1.31 5.85
C MET A 56 -6.09 0.49 5.62
N ALA A 57 -5.58 0.44 4.39
CA ALA A 57 -4.37 -0.31 4.06
C ALA A 57 -3.15 0.23 4.82
N THR A 58 -3.05 1.55 4.97
CA THR A 58 -1.99 2.20 5.77
C THR A 58 -2.11 1.83 7.24
N GLN A 59 -3.31 1.90 7.82
CA GLN A 59 -3.57 1.48 9.20
C GLN A 59 -3.21 0.02 9.44
N LEU A 60 -3.44 -0.85 8.47
CA LEU A 60 -3.08 -2.28 8.52
C LEU A 60 -1.58 -2.55 8.31
N GLY A 61 -0.79 -1.53 7.95
CA GLY A 61 0.67 -1.65 7.86
C GLY A 61 1.20 -1.91 6.46
N MET A 62 0.44 -1.58 5.42
CA MET A 62 0.97 -1.52 4.06
C MET A 62 2.24 -0.66 4.02
N VAL A 63 3.29 -1.13 3.34
CA VAL A 63 4.57 -0.39 3.21
C VAL A 63 4.74 0.25 1.84
N ARG A 64 4.02 -0.24 0.81
CA ARG A 64 4.11 0.26 -0.56
C ARG A 64 2.77 0.14 -1.28
N PHE A 65 2.48 1.11 -2.12
CA PHE A 65 1.29 1.14 -2.95
C PHE A 65 1.64 1.48 -4.40
N THR A 66 1.18 0.66 -5.34
CA THR A 66 1.26 0.94 -6.78
C THR A 66 -0.14 1.00 -7.37
N PRO A 67 -0.57 2.14 -7.92
CA PRO A 67 -1.81 2.20 -8.69
C PRO A 67 -1.69 1.32 -9.94
N LEU A 68 -2.54 0.29 -10.08
CA LEU A 68 -2.59 -0.52 -11.30
C LEU A 68 -3.41 0.17 -12.38
N VAL A 69 -2.88 0.16 -13.59
CA VAL A 69 -3.57 0.58 -14.82
C VAL A 69 -3.95 -0.67 -15.61
N CYS A 70 -5.15 -1.15 -15.37
CA CYS A 70 -5.70 -2.32 -16.04
C CYS A 70 -6.58 -1.91 -17.23
N THR A 71 -6.82 -2.81 -18.15
CA THR A 71 -7.68 -2.59 -19.33
C THR A 71 -9.08 -2.15 -18.92
N ARG A 72 -9.63 -2.71 -17.85
CA ARG A 72 -10.98 -2.38 -17.33
C ARG A 72 -10.96 -1.33 -16.23
N SER A 73 -9.83 -0.63 -16.01
CA SER A 73 -9.76 0.46 -15.05
C SER A 73 -10.61 1.63 -15.48
N VAL A 74 -11.53 2.05 -14.62
CA VAL A 74 -12.36 3.24 -14.85
C VAL A 74 -11.62 4.51 -14.48
N VAL A 75 -10.80 4.46 -13.43
CA VAL A 75 -10.00 5.58 -12.95
C VAL A 75 -8.58 5.42 -13.43
N LYS A 76 -8.09 6.43 -14.19
CA LYS A 76 -6.68 6.51 -14.56
C LYS A 76 -5.98 7.52 -13.65
N PRO A 77 -4.87 7.13 -12.99
CA PRO A 77 -4.10 8.07 -12.17
C PRO A 77 -3.58 9.24 -12.99
N GLY A 78 -3.91 10.48 -12.60
CA GLY A 78 -3.39 11.69 -13.22
C GLY A 78 -2.04 12.11 -12.63
N ALA A 79 -1.42 13.16 -13.19
CA ALA A 79 -0.09 13.65 -12.79
C ALA A 79 0.03 13.97 -11.29
N ASN A 80 -1.00 14.54 -10.69
CA ASN A 80 -1.01 14.92 -9.26
C ASN A 80 -1.55 13.83 -8.34
N SER A 81 -1.86 12.64 -8.86
CA SER A 81 -2.44 11.56 -8.06
C SER A 81 -1.51 11.08 -6.96
N ARG A 82 -0.20 10.99 -7.24
CA ARG A 82 0.81 10.50 -6.28
C ARG A 82 0.83 11.33 -4.98
N GLU A 83 0.86 12.65 -5.11
CA GLU A 83 0.92 13.54 -3.93
C GLU A 83 -0.39 13.46 -3.12
N ARG A 84 -1.54 13.43 -3.80
CA ARG A 84 -2.83 13.23 -3.14
C ARG A 84 -2.89 11.91 -2.37
N LEU A 85 -2.47 10.79 -2.99
CA LEU A 85 -2.47 9.47 -2.35
C LEU A 85 -1.50 9.44 -1.16
N ARG A 86 -0.30 10.04 -1.31
CA ARG A 86 0.68 10.17 -0.23
C ARG A 86 0.13 10.95 0.97
N ARG A 87 -0.63 12.03 0.72
CA ARG A 87 -1.25 12.82 1.78
C ARG A 87 -2.27 12.01 2.58
N ILE A 88 -3.07 11.17 1.93
CA ILE A 88 -4.01 10.26 2.62
C ILE A 88 -3.23 9.31 3.53
N CYS A 89 -2.19 8.66 3.03
CA CYS A 89 -1.36 7.76 3.84
C CYS A 89 -0.70 8.49 5.03
N LEU A 90 -0.27 9.74 4.84
CA LEU A 90 0.33 10.55 5.92
C LEU A 90 -0.68 10.80 7.05
N GLU A 91 -1.92 11.17 6.73
CA GLU A 91 -2.96 11.38 7.74
C GLU A 91 -3.34 10.06 8.42
N ALA A 92 -3.44 8.96 7.66
CA ALA A 92 -3.66 7.63 8.22
C ALA A 92 -2.53 7.20 9.18
N CYS A 93 -1.26 7.47 8.84
CA CYS A 93 -0.12 7.21 9.73
C CYS A 93 -0.22 7.99 11.04
N LYS A 94 -0.61 9.27 10.98
CA LYS A 94 -0.78 10.11 12.17
C LYS A 94 -1.86 9.53 13.09
N GLN A 95 -3.02 9.17 12.54
CA GLN A 95 -4.15 8.63 13.30
C GLN A 95 -3.84 7.26 13.92
N SER A 96 -3.21 6.39 13.16
CA SER A 96 -2.89 5.02 13.61
C SER A 96 -1.55 4.89 14.32
N ARG A 97 -0.83 5.98 14.51
CA ARG A 97 0.53 6.02 15.10
C ARG A 97 1.51 5.09 14.38
N ARG A 98 1.40 4.99 13.04
CA ARG A 98 2.36 4.25 12.23
C ARG A 98 3.62 5.09 12.03
N PHE A 99 4.79 4.46 12.18
CA PHE A 99 6.09 5.13 12.07
C PHE A 99 6.68 5.06 10.66
N TYR A 100 6.13 4.22 9.80
CA TYR A 100 6.53 4.08 8.41
C TYR A 100 5.43 4.59 7.49
N LEU A 101 5.75 5.62 6.70
CA LEU A 101 4.88 6.14 5.67
C LEU A 101 4.99 5.23 4.44
N PRO A 102 3.88 4.69 3.91
CA PRO A 102 3.93 3.90 2.68
C PRO A 102 4.53 4.66 1.51
N GLU A 103 5.36 3.98 0.73
CA GLU A 103 5.85 4.49 -0.53
C GLU A 103 4.74 4.43 -1.58
N ILE A 104 4.44 5.56 -2.25
CA ILE A 104 3.51 5.60 -3.37
C ILE A 104 4.33 5.57 -4.66
N GLU A 105 4.22 4.49 -5.42
CA GLU A 105 4.92 4.32 -6.68
C GLU A 105 4.19 5.00 -7.85
N ALA A 106 4.87 5.10 -8.99
CA ALA A 106 4.25 5.47 -10.25
C ALA A 106 3.24 4.40 -10.69
N PRO A 107 2.15 4.79 -11.38
CA PRO A 107 1.22 3.83 -11.95
C PRO A 107 1.93 2.84 -12.88
N ALA A 108 1.51 1.58 -12.86
CA ALA A 108 2.08 0.53 -13.70
C ALA A 108 0.99 -0.41 -14.22
N SER A 109 1.21 -1.04 -15.37
CA SER A 109 0.37 -2.15 -15.81
C SER A 109 0.65 -3.41 -14.95
N PRO A 110 -0.32 -4.34 -14.84
CA PRO A 110 -0.09 -5.60 -14.14
C PRO A 110 1.15 -6.36 -14.63
N ARG A 111 1.36 -6.41 -15.95
CA ARG A 111 2.52 -7.05 -16.58
C ARG A 111 3.85 -6.41 -16.20
N GLU A 112 3.94 -5.08 -16.27
CA GLU A 112 5.18 -4.36 -15.95
C GLU A 112 5.56 -4.54 -14.48
N LEU A 113 4.58 -4.45 -13.58
CA LEU A 113 4.84 -4.60 -12.16
C LEU A 113 5.19 -6.03 -11.79
N ALA A 114 4.48 -7.03 -12.34
CA ALA A 114 4.74 -8.45 -12.06
C ALA A 114 6.19 -8.87 -12.37
N ARG A 115 6.80 -8.28 -13.42
CA ARG A 115 8.20 -8.53 -13.78
C ARG A 115 9.23 -7.97 -12.79
N ARG A 116 8.83 -7.02 -11.95
CA ARG A 116 9.70 -6.38 -10.95
C ARG A 116 9.56 -7.00 -9.57
N VAL A 117 8.53 -7.79 -9.36
CA VAL A 117 8.23 -8.43 -8.06
C VAL A 117 9.12 -9.65 -7.86
N PRO A 118 9.73 -9.82 -6.67
CA PRO A 118 10.53 -11.01 -6.39
C PRO A 118 9.72 -12.30 -6.53
N PRO A 119 10.32 -13.38 -7.06
CA PRO A 119 9.65 -14.68 -7.16
C PRO A 119 9.08 -15.16 -5.81
N GLY A 120 7.87 -15.74 -5.87
CA GLY A 120 7.21 -16.30 -4.69
C GLY A 120 6.51 -15.29 -3.76
N SER A 121 6.67 -13.97 -4.01
CA SER A 121 6.01 -12.93 -3.21
C SER A 121 4.76 -12.35 -3.87
N LEU A 122 4.44 -12.73 -5.10
CA LEU A 122 3.33 -12.17 -5.88
C LEU A 122 2.06 -13.00 -5.74
N TRP A 123 0.98 -12.31 -5.40
CA TRP A 123 -0.35 -12.87 -5.25
C TRP A 123 -1.38 -12.04 -6.02
N VAL A 124 -2.35 -12.70 -6.64
CA VAL A 124 -3.41 -12.04 -7.40
C VAL A 124 -4.78 -12.46 -6.88
N ALA A 125 -5.61 -11.46 -6.54
CA ALA A 125 -6.98 -11.71 -6.13
C ALA A 125 -7.81 -12.19 -7.33
N HIS A 126 -8.45 -13.37 -7.19
CA HIS A 126 -9.30 -13.95 -8.20
C HIS A 126 -10.51 -14.66 -7.55
N PRO A 127 -11.74 -14.36 -7.98
CA PRO A 127 -12.96 -14.85 -7.30
C PRO A 127 -13.20 -16.34 -7.40
N THR A 128 -12.62 -17.03 -8.39
CA THR A 128 -12.91 -18.45 -8.67
C THR A 128 -11.95 -19.44 -8.03
N VAL A 129 -11.06 -18.99 -7.14
CA VAL A 129 -10.07 -19.87 -6.53
C VAL A 129 -10.41 -20.13 -5.08
N ASP A 130 -10.59 -21.39 -4.74
CA ASP A 130 -10.88 -21.87 -3.38
C ASP A 130 -9.61 -21.92 -2.50
N ALA A 131 -8.82 -20.85 -2.51
CA ALA A 131 -7.49 -20.82 -1.93
C ALA A 131 -7.33 -19.89 -0.71
N ALA A 132 -8.42 -19.50 -0.06
CA ALA A 132 -8.39 -18.53 1.05
C ALA A 132 -7.53 -18.97 2.26
N ALA A 133 -7.40 -20.26 2.48
CA ALA A 133 -6.76 -20.78 3.70
C ALA A 133 -5.23 -20.90 3.64
N THR A 134 -4.63 -20.94 2.44
CA THR A 134 -3.20 -21.22 2.27
C THR A 134 -2.33 -19.96 2.35
N PHE A 135 -2.94 -18.81 2.17
CA PHE A 135 -2.27 -17.52 2.07
C PHE A 135 -1.50 -17.09 3.33
N ILE A 136 -2.05 -17.34 4.49
CA ILE A 136 -1.58 -16.76 5.77
C ILE A 136 -0.37 -17.52 6.36
N ARG A 137 -0.08 -18.74 5.91
CA ARG A 137 0.94 -19.61 6.53
C ARG A 137 2.33 -19.56 5.90
N GLN A 138 2.51 -18.87 4.78
CA GLN A 138 3.83 -18.79 4.16
C GLN A 138 4.64 -17.66 4.80
N GLN A 139 5.75 -18.00 5.41
CA GLN A 139 6.73 -17.07 6.00
C GLN A 139 7.49 -16.33 4.88
N THR A 140 6.81 -15.47 4.16
CA THR A 140 7.49 -14.56 3.23
C THR A 140 7.74 -13.23 3.92
N ASN A 141 8.97 -12.73 3.82
CA ASN A 141 9.31 -11.39 4.36
C ASN A 141 8.62 -10.26 3.60
N THR A 142 8.23 -10.51 2.35
CA THR A 142 7.56 -9.55 1.45
C THR A 142 6.36 -10.21 0.78
N LEU A 143 5.30 -9.42 0.62
CA LEU A 143 4.05 -9.86 0.04
C LEU A 143 3.54 -8.79 -0.92
N THR A 144 3.37 -9.11 -2.19
CA THR A 144 2.79 -8.21 -3.19
C THR A 144 1.43 -8.72 -3.61
N LEU A 145 0.40 -7.91 -3.37
CA LEU A 145 -1.00 -8.24 -3.63
C LEU A 145 -1.51 -7.47 -4.83
N PHE A 146 -1.97 -8.16 -5.87
CA PHE A 146 -2.62 -7.57 -7.03
C PHE A 146 -4.14 -7.64 -6.87
N ILE A 147 -4.78 -6.47 -6.90
CA ILE A 147 -6.23 -6.30 -6.84
C ILE A 147 -6.68 -5.58 -8.11
N GLY A 148 -7.47 -6.24 -8.92
CA GLY A 148 -8.02 -5.68 -10.16
C GLY A 148 -9.09 -4.61 -9.93
N PRO A 149 -9.56 -3.98 -11.01
CA PRO A 149 -10.73 -3.11 -10.97
C PRO A 149 -12.01 -3.90 -10.70
N GLU A 150 -13.13 -3.20 -10.52
CA GLU A 150 -14.44 -3.82 -10.28
C GLU A 150 -14.85 -4.84 -11.37
N GLY A 151 -14.43 -4.59 -12.62
CA GLY A 151 -14.63 -5.53 -13.74
C GLY A 151 -13.60 -6.66 -13.81
N GLY A 152 -12.71 -6.77 -12.82
CA GLY A 152 -11.64 -7.76 -12.77
C GLY A 152 -10.52 -7.55 -13.81
N PHE A 153 -9.52 -8.39 -13.76
CA PHE A 153 -8.49 -8.48 -14.81
C PHE A 153 -9.07 -9.11 -16.08
N THR A 154 -8.54 -8.76 -17.25
CA THR A 154 -8.81 -9.52 -18.48
C THR A 154 -8.10 -10.85 -18.41
N SER A 155 -8.53 -11.82 -19.24
CA SER A 155 -7.87 -13.13 -19.33
C SER A 155 -6.40 -13.02 -19.70
N GLN A 156 -6.06 -12.05 -20.56
CA GLN A 156 -4.68 -11.77 -20.95
C GLN A 156 -3.86 -11.22 -19.79
N GLU A 157 -4.37 -10.21 -19.08
CA GLU A 157 -3.67 -9.62 -17.90
C GLU A 157 -3.44 -10.69 -16.83
N LEU A 158 -4.45 -11.50 -16.56
CA LEU A 158 -4.34 -12.60 -15.60
C LEU A 158 -3.29 -13.64 -16.04
N ALA A 159 -3.31 -14.05 -17.30
CA ALA A 159 -2.33 -14.99 -17.84
C ALA A 159 -0.89 -14.46 -17.75
N GLU A 160 -0.67 -13.18 -18.05
CA GLU A 160 0.64 -12.52 -17.94
C GLU A 160 1.15 -12.45 -16.49
N VAL A 161 0.26 -12.15 -15.54
CA VAL A 161 0.58 -12.10 -14.11
C VAL A 161 0.86 -13.52 -13.56
N MET A 162 0.07 -14.51 -13.98
CA MET A 162 0.29 -15.92 -13.61
C MET A 162 1.61 -16.45 -14.19
N ALA A 163 1.94 -16.11 -15.45
CA ALA A 163 3.21 -16.51 -16.09
C ALA A 163 4.43 -15.88 -15.36
N ALA A 164 4.26 -14.75 -14.68
CA ALA A 164 5.28 -14.16 -13.82
C ALA A 164 5.38 -14.83 -12.43
N GLY A 165 4.65 -15.92 -12.19
CA GLY A 165 4.71 -16.70 -10.95
C GLY A 165 3.77 -16.21 -9.86
N ALA A 166 2.72 -15.46 -10.20
CA ALA A 166 1.69 -15.09 -9.25
C ALA A 166 0.90 -16.30 -8.75
N ARG A 167 0.54 -16.26 -7.47
CA ARG A 167 -0.36 -17.24 -6.86
C ARG A 167 -1.75 -16.62 -6.73
N PRO A 168 -2.79 -17.29 -7.25
CA PRO A 168 -4.14 -16.79 -7.08
C PRO A 168 -4.62 -17.01 -5.65
N PHE A 169 -5.45 -16.08 -5.15
CA PHE A 169 -6.14 -16.21 -3.87
C PHE A 169 -7.54 -15.63 -3.94
N SER A 170 -8.42 -16.11 -3.08
CA SER A 170 -9.76 -15.56 -2.87
C SER A 170 -9.93 -15.11 -1.42
N LEU A 171 -10.72 -14.07 -1.20
CA LEU A 171 -11.13 -13.60 0.13
C LEU A 171 -12.42 -14.28 0.61
N GLY A 172 -12.89 -15.28 -0.12
CA GLY A 172 -14.13 -15.99 0.15
C GLY A 172 -15.24 -15.61 -0.82
N PRO A 173 -16.42 -16.20 -0.68
CA PRO A 173 -17.58 -15.85 -1.48
C PRO A 173 -18.01 -14.42 -1.19
N ALA A 174 -18.37 -13.66 -2.25
CA ALA A 174 -18.90 -12.31 -2.17
C ALA A 174 -20.39 -12.35 -1.80
#